data_76cf88fcea3eefd356d4b8a955ec3b91
#
_entry.id   76cf88fcea3eefd356d4b8a955ec3b91
#
_cell.length_a   1.000
_cell.length_b   1.000
_cell.length_c   1.000
_cell.angle_alpha   90.00
_cell.angle_beta   90.00
_cell.angle_gamma   90.00
#
_symmetry.space_group_name_H-M   'P 1'
#
loop_
_entity.id
_entity.type
_entity.pdbx_description
1 polymer ?
#
loop_
_entity_poly.entity_id
_entity_poly.type
_entity_poly.pdbx_seq_one_letter_code
_entity_poly.pdbx_strand_id
1 'polypeptide(L)'
;MTPRRLRGILEARGITGILCLGGSDVEESFPRELDRFALVTHGLTVAAPIHRVASHHHADAKVLIDQLAARGYRRPGLLIHPDWEKRTAHIYSAALLFFQAQTDGQITVPVLHMEGWDEAALRQWRRKHQPDVIVINQPTAFYQDLEDYFRREGIRLPRDLGVATLGVRTGPARYAGMGQDHELIGRCSIDMLMARISQRDFGFSPHPRTEFVEGRWHEGRTIRPASRLSRERASQRNAHPPA
;
A
#
# COMPACT_ATOMS: atom_id res chain seq x y z
N MET A 1 11.77 28.50 -3.84
CA MET A 1 12.78 28.71 -2.77
C MET A 1 13.98 27.83 -3.07
N THR A 2 15.22 28.32 -3.00
CA THR A 2 16.40 27.48 -3.26
C THR A 2 16.71 26.62 -2.03
N PRO A 3 17.30 25.40 -2.19
CA PRO A 3 17.69 24.54 -1.07
C PRO A 3 18.62 25.23 -0.08
N ARG A 4 19.56 26.03 -0.58
CA ARG A 4 20.50 26.82 0.25
C ARG A 4 19.79 27.84 1.13
N ARG A 5 18.77 28.52 0.60
CA ARG A 5 17.96 29.46 1.39
C ARG A 5 17.10 28.74 2.42
N LEU A 6 16.52 27.58 2.06
CA LEU A 6 15.78 26.72 2.98
C LEU A 6 16.68 26.33 4.17
N ARG A 7 17.89 25.83 3.91
CA ARG A 7 18.85 25.48 4.94
C ARG A 7 19.09 26.65 5.89
N GLY A 8 19.42 27.84 5.37
CA GLY A 8 19.69 29.02 6.20
C GLY A 8 18.50 29.41 7.10
N ILE A 9 17.26 29.26 6.61
CA ILE A 9 16.06 29.52 7.40
C ILE A 9 15.90 28.50 8.54
N LEU A 10 16.15 27.21 8.25
CA LEU A 10 16.04 26.13 9.24
C LEU A 10 17.11 26.28 10.33
N GLU A 11 18.36 26.56 9.95
CA GLU A 11 19.48 26.80 10.87
C GLU A 11 19.20 28.02 11.79
N ALA A 12 18.73 29.14 11.21
CA ALA A 12 18.38 30.35 11.98
C ALA A 12 17.24 30.13 12.98
N ARG A 13 16.41 29.13 12.75
CA ARG A 13 15.30 28.73 13.65
C ARG A 13 15.67 27.64 14.66
N GLY A 14 16.93 27.20 14.66
CA GLY A 14 17.39 26.13 15.54
C GLY A 14 16.79 24.75 15.23
N ILE A 15 16.30 24.54 14.00
CA ILE A 15 15.82 23.24 13.57
C ILE A 15 17.01 22.29 13.42
N THR A 16 16.93 21.11 14.01
CA THR A 16 17.98 20.09 13.98
C THR A 16 17.57 18.81 13.26
N GLY A 17 16.28 18.60 13.06
CA GLY A 17 15.73 17.41 12.39
C GLY A 17 14.63 17.75 11.42
N ILE A 18 14.50 16.94 10.37
CA ILE A 18 13.52 17.10 9.30
C ILE A 18 12.86 15.74 9.04
N LEU A 19 11.54 15.70 9.19
CA LEU A 19 10.73 14.60 8.68
C LEU A 19 10.25 14.96 7.27
N CYS A 20 10.73 14.20 6.29
CA CYS A 20 10.39 14.38 4.89
C CYS A 20 9.15 13.55 4.57
N LEU A 21 8.08 14.20 4.15
CA LEU A 21 6.91 13.54 3.60
C LEU A 21 7.11 13.51 2.08
N GLY A 22 7.21 12.32 1.50
CA GLY A 22 7.33 12.18 0.05
C GLY A 22 6.07 12.69 -0.68
N GLY A 23 6.26 13.19 -1.90
CA GLY A 23 5.19 13.63 -2.78
C GLY A 23 4.42 12.48 -3.44
N SER A 24 3.60 12.82 -4.45
CA SER A 24 2.92 11.84 -5.31
C SER A 24 3.91 11.07 -6.18
N ASP A 25 5.00 11.70 -6.57
CA ASP A 25 6.02 11.11 -7.43
C ASP A 25 7.22 10.60 -6.61
N VAL A 26 7.95 9.65 -7.17
CA VAL A 26 9.22 9.22 -6.59
C VAL A 26 10.24 10.35 -6.80
N GLU A 27 10.66 10.97 -5.70
CA GLU A 27 11.65 12.03 -5.74
C GLU A 27 13.05 11.44 -5.99
N GLU A 28 13.56 11.62 -7.20
CA GLU A 28 14.89 11.15 -7.59
C GLU A 28 16.02 12.06 -7.04
N SER A 29 15.70 13.31 -6.75
CA SER A 29 16.66 14.28 -6.23
C SER A 29 16.26 14.79 -4.85
N PHE A 30 17.19 14.73 -3.91
CA PHE A 30 17.03 15.29 -2.57
C PHE A 30 18.14 16.34 -2.32
N PRO A 31 17.80 17.53 -1.76
CA PRO A 31 18.77 18.61 -1.59
C PRO A 31 19.93 18.21 -0.67
N ARG A 32 21.15 18.19 -1.21
CA ARG A 32 22.36 17.89 -0.42
C ARG A 32 22.64 18.92 0.67
N GLU A 33 22.12 20.12 0.52
CA GLU A 33 22.22 21.19 1.49
C GLU A 33 21.57 20.87 2.83
N LEU A 34 20.72 19.83 2.88
CA LEU A 34 20.06 19.37 4.11
C LEU A 34 20.87 18.31 4.89
N ASP A 35 22.10 18.02 4.48
CA ASP A 35 23.00 17.04 5.12
C ASP A 35 23.39 17.37 6.57
N ARG A 36 23.14 18.59 7.03
CA ARG A 36 23.40 19.03 8.42
C ARG A 36 22.29 18.74 9.40
N PHE A 37 21.17 18.22 8.93
CA PHE A 37 20.02 17.89 9.75
C PHE A 37 19.90 16.39 9.95
N ALA A 38 19.27 15.96 11.06
CA ALA A 38 18.79 14.61 11.17
C ALA A 38 17.65 14.40 10.15
N LEU A 39 17.75 13.41 9.29
CA LEU A 39 16.81 13.20 8.19
C LEU A 39 16.08 11.87 8.34
N VAL A 40 14.76 11.89 8.31
CA VAL A 40 13.91 10.72 8.24
C VAL A 40 12.84 10.95 7.18
N THR A 41 12.46 9.94 6.42
CA THR A 41 11.33 10.03 5.50
C THR A 41 10.22 9.06 5.88
N HIS A 42 8.98 9.46 5.57
CA HIS A 42 7.81 8.60 5.61
C HIS A 42 7.58 7.99 4.21
N GLY A 43 7.40 6.66 4.17
CA GLY A 43 7.11 5.94 2.94
C GLY A 43 8.34 5.66 2.07
N LEU A 44 8.09 5.27 0.83
CA LEU A 44 9.12 4.78 -0.11
C LEU A 44 9.39 5.75 -1.26
N THR A 45 8.73 6.93 -1.32
CA THR A 45 8.80 7.84 -2.46
C THR A 45 10.05 8.71 -2.49
N VAL A 46 10.74 8.90 -1.38
CA VAL A 46 12.03 9.62 -1.34
C VAL A 46 13.16 8.64 -1.58
N ALA A 47 13.83 8.73 -2.73
CA ALA A 47 14.91 7.82 -3.13
C ALA A 47 16.26 8.11 -2.43
N ALA A 48 16.40 9.27 -1.75
CA ALA A 48 17.62 9.63 -1.05
C ALA A 48 18.03 8.59 0.02
N PRO A 49 19.34 8.41 0.29
CA PRO A 49 19.84 7.46 1.29
C PRO A 49 19.65 7.99 2.72
N ILE A 50 18.39 8.13 3.13
CA ILE A 50 17.97 8.55 4.47
C ILE A 50 17.14 7.45 5.12
N HIS A 51 17.13 7.41 6.46
CA HIS A 51 16.31 6.44 7.20
C HIS A 51 14.83 6.69 6.97
N ARG A 52 14.02 5.63 7.05
CA ARG A 52 12.60 5.72 6.74
C ARG A 52 11.73 4.82 7.59
N VAL A 53 10.47 5.22 7.74
CA VAL A 53 9.41 4.39 8.25
C VAL A 53 8.35 4.25 7.16
N ALA A 54 7.92 3.04 6.86
CA ALA A 54 6.97 2.79 5.78
C ALA A 54 5.99 1.66 6.15
N SER A 55 4.86 1.60 5.42
CA SER A 55 3.97 0.43 5.48
C SER A 55 4.68 -0.82 4.97
N HIS A 56 4.43 -1.95 5.62
CA HIS A 56 4.99 -3.24 5.21
C HIS A 56 4.17 -3.85 4.06
N HIS A 57 4.22 -3.22 2.88
CA HIS A 57 3.40 -3.59 1.72
C HIS A 57 3.50 -5.08 1.34
N HIS A 58 4.66 -5.72 1.55
CA HIS A 58 4.81 -7.15 1.29
C HIS A 58 4.01 -8.01 2.27
N ALA A 59 4.06 -7.71 3.57
CA ALA A 59 3.25 -8.39 4.57
C ALA A 59 1.75 -8.16 4.33
N ASP A 60 1.37 -6.93 4.00
CA ASP A 60 0.00 -6.57 3.65
C ASP A 60 -0.51 -7.36 2.43
N ALA A 61 0.31 -7.47 1.38
CA ALA A 61 -0.02 -8.26 0.19
C ALA A 61 -0.20 -9.74 0.53
N LYS A 62 0.68 -10.29 1.37
CA LYS A 62 0.57 -11.68 1.83
C LYS A 62 -0.71 -11.92 2.61
N VAL A 63 -1.04 -11.08 3.58
CA VAL A 63 -2.27 -11.17 4.36
C VAL A 63 -3.49 -11.10 3.44
N LEU A 64 -3.53 -10.15 2.51
CA LEU A 64 -4.62 -10.02 1.55
C LEU A 64 -4.80 -11.31 0.74
N ILE A 65 -3.73 -11.86 0.17
CA ILE A 65 -3.76 -13.09 -0.62
C ILE A 65 -4.27 -14.26 0.22
N ASP A 66 -3.77 -14.43 1.44
CA ASP A 66 -4.21 -15.48 2.36
C ASP A 66 -5.73 -15.34 2.66
N GLN A 67 -6.21 -14.12 2.86
CA GLN A 67 -7.63 -13.84 3.10
C GLN A 67 -8.51 -14.17 1.88
N LEU A 68 -8.05 -13.86 0.68
CA LEU A 68 -8.78 -14.19 -0.55
C LEU A 68 -8.78 -15.70 -0.81
N ALA A 69 -7.65 -16.38 -0.67
CA ALA A 69 -7.52 -17.82 -0.83
C ALA A 69 -8.41 -18.59 0.17
N ALA A 70 -8.44 -18.15 1.45
CA ALA A 70 -9.27 -18.75 2.50
C ALA A 70 -10.78 -18.62 2.23
N ARG A 71 -11.19 -17.68 1.36
CA ARG A 71 -12.58 -17.48 0.92
C ARG A 71 -12.90 -18.15 -0.42
N GLY A 72 -11.94 -18.93 -0.94
CA GLY A 72 -12.11 -19.71 -2.15
C GLY A 72 -12.02 -18.90 -3.46
N TYR A 73 -11.38 -17.72 -3.40
CA TYR A 73 -11.01 -17.01 -4.62
C TYR A 73 -9.81 -17.68 -5.28
N ARG A 74 -9.85 -17.83 -6.60
CA ARG A 74 -8.85 -18.52 -7.40
C ARG A 74 -8.22 -17.65 -8.49
N ARG A 75 -8.94 -16.65 -8.93
CA ARG A 75 -8.57 -15.79 -10.06
C ARG A 75 -8.54 -14.30 -9.64
N PRO A 76 -7.66 -13.94 -8.67
CA PRO A 76 -7.58 -12.56 -8.25
C PRO A 76 -6.94 -11.71 -9.35
N GLY A 77 -7.57 -10.59 -9.68
CA GLY A 77 -7.02 -9.55 -10.54
C GLY A 77 -6.62 -8.32 -9.73
N LEU A 78 -5.63 -7.58 -10.20
CA LEU A 78 -5.21 -6.31 -9.59
C LEU A 78 -5.53 -5.16 -10.54
N LEU A 79 -6.20 -4.14 -10.03
CA LEU A 79 -6.43 -2.86 -10.67
C LEU A 79 -5.72 -1.79 -9.85
N ILE A 80 -4.68 -1.20 -10.41
CA ILE A 80 -3.80 -0.29 -9.69
C ILE A 80 -3.44 0.95 -10.51
N HIS A 81 -3.31 2.09 -9.83
CA HIS A 81 -2.79 3.29 -10.44
C HIS A 81 -1.28 3.15 -10.71
N PRO A 82 -0.75 3.53 -11.90
CA PRO A 82 0.66 3.36 -12.24
C PRO A 82 1.63 4.01 -11.25
N ASP A 83 1.30 5.21 -10.72
CA ASP A 83 2.15 5.88 -9.74
C ASP A 83 2.24 5.12 -8.42
N TRP A 84 1.15 4.48 -8.00
CA TRP A 84 1.16 3.65 -6.79
C TRP A 84 1.98 2.38 -7.00
N GLU A 85 1.93 1.82 -8.20
CA GLU A 85 2.78 0.70 -8.61
C GLU A 85 4.26 1.06 -8.46
N LYS A 86 4.68 2.21 -9.02
CA LYS A 86 6.04 2.75 -8.86
C LYS A 86 6.39 2.98 -7.39
N ARG A 87 5.53 3.67 -6.64
CA ARG A 87 5.76 4.04 -5.23
C ARG A 87 5.92 2.85 -4.30
N THR A 88 5.27 1.74 -4.62
CA THR A 88 5.36 0.48 -3.86
C THR A 88 6.36 -0.52 -4.45
N ALA A 89 7.20 -0.09 -5.40
CA ALA A 89 8.21 -0.92 -6.05
C ALA A 89 7.63 -2.24 -6.59
N HIS A 90 6.44 -2.18 -7.19
CA HIS A 90 5.72 -3.32 -7.80
C HIS A 90 5.39 -4.48 -6.83
N ILE A 91 5.45 -4.25 -5.52
CA ILE A 91 5.28 -5.32 -4.52
C ILE A 91 3.91 -6.01 -4.65
N TYR A 92 2.84 -5.24 -4.89
CA TYR A 92 1.49 -5.80 -4.98
C TYR A 92 1.28 -6.63 -6.25
N SER A 93 1.76 -6.13 -7.38
CA SER A 93 1.74 -6.88 -8.65
C SER A 93 2.56 -8.15 -8.52
N ALA A 94 3.78 -8.06 -8.01
CA ALA A 94 4.65 -9.22 -7.82
C ALA A 94 4.00 -10.29 -6.93
N ALA A 95 3.41 -9.89 -5.80
CA ALA A 95 2.75 -10.81 -4.87
C ALA A 95 1.55 -11.52 -5.52
N LEU A 96 0.72 -10.77 -6.26
CA LEU A 96 -0.48 -11.34 -6.89
C LEU A 96 -0.15 -12.26 -8.05
N LEU A 97 0.80 -11.88 -8.90
CA LEU A 97 1.25 -12.70 -10.01
C LEU A 97 1.94 -13.98 -9.51
N PHE A 98 2.74 -13.88 -8.44
CA PHE A 98 3.34 -15.04 -7.79
C PHE A 98 2.28 -15.99 -7.24
N PHE A 99 1.22 -15.48 -6.59
CA PHE A 99 0.11 -16.30 -6.11
C PHE A 99 -0.59 -17.05 -7.26
N GLN A 100 -0.88 -16.38 -8.36
CA GLN A 100 -1.49 -17.03 -9.54
C GLN A 100 -0.59 -18.15 -10.07
N ALA A 101 0.71 -17.89 -10.21
CA ALA A 101 1.68 -18.88 -10.69
C ALA A 101 1.74 -20.12 -9.79
N GLN A 102 1.63 -19.94 -8.46
CA GLN A 102 1.60 -21.05 -7.49
C GLN A 102 0.29 -21.84 -7.51
N THR A 103 -0.83 -21.19 -7.85
CA THR A 103 -2.16 -21.84 -7.79
C THR A 103 -2.47 -22.60 -9.06
N ASP A 104 -2.26 -22.00 -10.22
CA ASP A 104 -2.68 -22.52 -11.53
C ASP A 104 -1.49 -22.88 -12.45
N GLY A 105 -0.26 -22.71 -11.99
CA GLY A 105 0.95 -22.92 -12.79
C GLY A 105 1.19 -21.86 -13.87
N GLN A 106 0.29 -20.86 -13.98
CA GLN A 106 0.40 -19.77 -14.97
C GLN A 106 -0.31 -18.50 -14.49
N ILE A 107 0.07 -17.37 -15.05
CA ILE A 107 -0.60 -16.09 -14.83
C ILE A 107 -1.81 -16.01 -15.75
N THR A 108 -3.02 -16.05 -15.17
CA THR A 108 -4.29 -16.06 -15.90
C THR A 108 -5.00 -14.72 -15.93
N VAL A 109 -4.71 -13.83 -14.96
CA VAL A 109 -5.30 -12.50 -14.85
C VAL A 109 -4.17 -11.46 -14.75
N PRO A 110 -3.81 -10.78 -15.85
CA PRO A 110 -2.77 -9.76 -15.82
C PRO A 110 -3.22 -8.53 -15.00
N VAL A 111 -2.24 -7.77 -14.50
CA VAL A 111 -2.51 -6.50 -13.81
C VAL A 111 -3.14 -5.50 -14.79
N LEU A 112 -4.19 -4.82 -14.35
CA LEU A 112 -4.80 -3.70 -15.07
C LEU A 112 -4.27 -2.39 -14.47
N HIS A 113 -3.43 -1.68 -15.22
CA HIS A 113 -3.00 -0.34 -14.86
C HIS A 113 -4.00 0.69 -15.40
N MET A 114 -4.42 1.62 -14.53
CA MET A 114 -5.42 2.62 -14.90
C MET A 114 -5.13 3.93 -14.16
N GLU A 115 -4.81 5.00 -14.90
CA GLU A 115 -4.52 6.33 -14.32
C GLU A 115 -5.81 7.07 -13.92
N GLY A 116 -6.82 6.99 -14.77
CA GLY A 116 -8.15 7.55 -14.57
C GLY A 116 -9.22 6.51 -14.88
N TRP A 117 -10.48 6.87 -14.73
CA TRP A 117 -11.57 5.96 -15.04
C TRP A 117 -11.65 5.66 -16.55
N ASP A 118 -11.50 4.38 -16.90
CA ASP A 118 -11.71 3.85 -18.26
C ASP A 118 -12.59 2.60 -18.18
N GLU A 119 -13.89 2.79 -18.34
CA GLU A 119 -14.88 1.72 -18.28
C GLU A 119 -14.69 0.68 -19.39
N ALA A 120 -14.28 1.11 -20.58
CA ALA A 120 -14.09 0.21 -21.71
C ALA A 120 -12.92 -0.76 -21.46
N ALA A 121 -11.80 -0.24 -20.96
CA ALA A 121 -10.64 -1.05 -20.57
C ALA A 121 -10.99 -2.05 -19.45
N LEU A 122 -11.69 -1.61 -18.39
CA LEU A 122 -12.14 -2.47 -17.31
C LEU A 122 -13.07 -3.59 -17.80
N ARG A 123 -14.05 -3.23 -18.63
CA ARG A 123 -15.00 -4.17 -19.21
C ARG A 123 -14.30 -5.23 -20.08
N GLN A 124 -13.40 -4.80 -20.96
CA GLN A 124 -12.63 -5.69 -21.84
C GLN A 124 -11.75 -6.63 -21.02
N TRP A 125 -10.99 -6.10 -20.06
CA TRP A 125 -10.11 -6.88 -19.19
C TRP A 125 -10.90 -7.92 -18.39
N ARG A 126 -12.03 -7.51 -17.77
CA ARG A 126 -12.87 -8.40 -16.99
C ARG A 126 -13.50 -9.52 -17.84
N ARG A 127 -13.99 -9.19 -19.05
CA ARG A 127 -14.56 -10.21 -19.96
C ARG A 127 -13.51 -11.20 -20.45
N LYS A 128 -12.32 -10.71 -20.78
CA LYS A 128 -11.23 -11.55 -21.30
C LYS A 128 -10.63 -12.45 -20.23
N HIS A 129 -10.37 -11.93 -19.04
CA HIS A 129 -9.61 -12.62 -18.00
C HIS A 129 -10.46 -13.20 -16.88
N GLN A 130 -11.73 -12.80 -16.78
CA GLN A 130 -12.72 -13.34 -15.84
C GLN A 130 -12.21 -13.47 -14.39
N PRO A 131 -11.71 -12.39 -13.76
CA PRO A 131 -11.34 -12.43 -12.36
C PRO A 131 -12.55 -12.75 -11.49
N ASP A 132 -12.38 -13.56 -10.44
CA ASP A 132 -13.40 -13.82 -9.45
C ASP A 132 -13.36 -12.84 -8.25
N VAL A 133 -12.26 -12.11 -8.13
CA VAL A 133 -12.07 -10.98 -7.22
C VAL A 133 -11.15 -9.94 -7.84
N ILE A 134 -11.46 -8.66 -7.66
CA ILE A 134 -10.61 -7.54 -8.06
C ILE A 134 -10.03 -6.89 -6.80
N VAL A 135 -8.72 -6.85 -6.72
CA VAL A 135 -7.99 -6.06 -5.72
C VAL A 135 -7.75 -4.67 -6.31
N ILE A 136 -8.10 -3.64 -5.54
CA ILE A 136 -8.06 -2.26 -6.03
C ILE A 136 -7.08 -1.44 -5.18
N ASN A 137 -6.23 -0.68 -5.86
CA ASN A 137 -5.45 0.38 -5.25
C ASN A 137 -5.55 1.64 -6.12
N GLN A 138 -6.56 2.47 -5.84
CA GLN A 138 -6.95 3.63 -6.61
C GLN A 138 -7.33 4.81 -5.70
N PRO A 139 -7.26 6.06 -6.17
CA PRO A 139 -7.77 7.21 -5.45
C PRO A 139 -9.27 7.08 -5.11
N THR A 140 -9.71 7.78 -4.06
CA THR A 140 -11.09 7.69 -3.53
C THR A 140 -12.16 7.97 -4.58
N ALA A 141 -11.93 8.94 -5.48
CA ALA A 141 -12.88 9.29 -6.54
C ALA A 141 -13.19 8.10 -7.47
N PHE A 142 -12.23 7.22 -7.70
CA PHE A 142 -12.39 6.06 -8.57
C PHE A 142 -13.48 5.07 -8.09
N TYR A 143 -13.70 5.00 -6.78
CA TYR A 143 -14.67 4.03 -6.24
C TYR A 143 -16.11 4.37 -6.61
N GLN A 144 -16.45 5.64 -6.80
CA GLN A 144 -17.79 6.03 -7.24
C GLN A 144 -18.07 5.55 -8.67
N ASP A 145 -17.14 5.78 -9.58
CA ASP A 145 -17.26 5.34 -10.97
C ASP A 145 -17.35 3.81 -11.08
N LEU A 146 -16.57 3.12 -10.25
CA LEU A 146 -16.58 1.66 -10.17
C LEU A 146 -17.93 1.12 -9.66
N GLU A 147 -18.52 1.74 -8.64
CA GLU A 147 -19.83 1.35 -8.14
C GLU A 147 -20.93 1.61 -9.15
N ASP A 148 -20.88 2.71 -9.88
CA ASP A 148 -21.81 3.04 -10.95
C ASP A 148 -21.68 2.04 -12.11
N TYR A 149 -20.46 1.65 -12.45
CA TYR A 149 -20.20 0.59 -13.43
C TYR A 149 -20.81 -0.74 -12.98
N PHE A 150 -20.58 -1.19 -11.74
CA PHE A 150 -21.18 -2.44 -11.26
C PHE A 150 -22.70 -2.40 -11.29
N ARG A 151 -23.30 -1.27 -10.95
CA ARG A 151 -24.76 -1.09 -11.00
C ARG A 151 -25.30 -1.19 -12.44
N ARG A 152 -24.64 -0.52 -13.42
CA ARG A 152 -25.03 -0.57 -14.84
C ARG A 152 -24.89 -1.98 -15.43
N GLU A 153 -23.82 -2.70 -15.07
CA GLU A 153 -23.58 -4.07 -15.55
C GLU A 153 -24.37 -5.13 -14.76
N GLY A 154 -25.15 -4.75 -13.75
CA GLY A 154 -25.90 -5.68 -12.90
C GLY A 154 -25.05 -6.59 -12.03
N ILE A 155 -23.78 -6.21 -11.75
CA ILE A 155 -22.83 -7.00 -10.98
C ILE A 155 -23.11 -6.84 -9.48
N ARG A 156 -23.39 -7.95 -8.82
CA ARG A 156 -23.68 -7.98 -7.38
C ARG A 156 -22.47 -8.46 -6.59
N LEU A 157 -21.99 -7.60 -5.68
CA LEU A 157 -20.91 -7.95 -4.74
C LEU A 157 -21.49 -8.60 -3.48
N PRO A 158 -20.89 -9.66 -2.95
CA PRO A 158 -19.75 -10.44 -3.48
C PRO A 158 -20.18 -11.64 -4.32
N ARG A 159 -21.46 -11.72 -4.72
CA ARG A 159 -22.06 -12.89 -5.37
C ARG A 159 -21.45 -13.20 -6.74
N ASP A 160 -21.43 -12.17 -7.60
CA ASP A 160 -20.99 -12.30 -8.99
C ASP A 160 -19.48 -11.97 -9.14
N LEU A 161 -18.95 -11.11 -8.25
CA LEU A 161 -17.56 -10.66 -8.23
C LEU A 161 -17.20 -10.23 -6.82
N GLY A 162 -15.99 -10.58 -6.35
CA GLY A 162 -15.42 -10.01 -5.13
C GLY A 162 -14.68 -8.70 -5.42
N VAL A 163 -14.62 -7.81 -4.42
CA VAL A 163 -13.76 -6.62 -4.47
C VAL A 163 -13.08 -6.43 -3.13
N ALA A 164 -11.76 -6.29 -3.14
CA ALA A 164 -10.94 -5.95 -1.97
C ALA A 164 -10.08 -4.72 -2.26
N THR A 165 -9.66 -3.99 -1.22
CA THR A 165 -8.82 -2.80 -1.38
C THR A 165 -7.52 -2.90 -0.61
N LEU A 166 -6.46 -2.24 -1.12
CA LEU A 166 -5.16 -2.08 -0.45
C LEU A 166 -5.07 -0.77 0.35
N GLY A 167 -6.18 -0.04 0.49
CA GLY A 167 -6.25 1.21 1.25
C GLY A 167 -7.66 1.40 1.81
N VAL A 168 -8.03 0.69 2.87
CA VAL A 168 -9.37 0.76 3.49
C VAL A 168 -9.76 2.20 3.86
N ARG A 169 -8.82 3.04 4.23
CA ARG A 169 -9.11 4.46 4.55
C ARG A 169 -9.44 5.33 3.33
N THR A 170 -9.08 4.89 2.12
CA THR A 170 -9.36 5.62 0.88
C THR A 170 -10.61 5.11 0.17
N GLY A 171 -11.07 3.90 0.48
CA GLY A 171 -12.28 3.31 -0.08
C GLY A 171 -13.52 3.50 0.81
N PRO A 172 -14.72 3.27 0.30
CA PRO A 172 -15.94 3.21 1.11
C PRO A 172 -15.82 2.19 2.25
N ALA A 173 -16.36 2.51 3.43
CA ALA A 173 -16.25 1.68 4.64
C ALA A 173 -16.77 0.23 4.50
N ARG A 174 -17.53 -0.06 3.45
CA ARG A 174 -18.06 -1.41 3.15
C ARG A 174 -17.05 -2.35 2.50
N TYR A 175 -15.94 -1.82 1.95
CA TYR A 175 -14.94 -2.64 1.27
C TYR A 175 -14.09 -3.40 2.27
N ALA A 176 -13.88 -4.69 1.97
CA ALA A 176 -12.88 -5.49 2.67
C ALA A 176 -11.48 -5.16 2.14
N GLY A 177 -10.46 -5.31 2.97
CA GLY A 177 -9.10 -5.12 2.50
C GLY A 177 -8.09 -4.79 3.59
N MET A 178 -6.91 -4.33 3.16
CA MET A 178 -5.83 -3.93 4.06
C MET A 178 -5.93 -2.45 4.42
N GLY A 179 -5.84 -2.14 5.70
CA GLY A 179 -5.72 -0.79 6.23
C GLY A 179 -4.33 -0.54 6.78
N GLN A 180 -3.72 0.58 6.39
CA GLN A 180 -2.43 1.01 6.91
C GLN A 180 -2.63 1.83 8.19
N ASP A 181 -1.77 1.61 9.19
CA ASP A 181 -1.79 2.39 10.43
C ASP A 181 -0.90 3.64 10.28
N HIS A 182 -1.44 4.65 9.59
CA HIS A 182 -0.71 5.91 9.35
C HIS A 182 -0.36 6.66 10.64
N GLU A 183 -1.15 6.50 11.70
CA GLU A 183 -0.86 7.12 13.00
C GLU A 183 0.38 6.48 13.63
N LEU A 184 0.45 5.15 13.64
CA LEU A 184 1.62 4.42 14.14
C LEU A 184 2.87 4.73 13.29
N ILE A 185 2.74 4.75 11.96
CA ILE A 185 3.85 5.13 11.07
C ILE A 185 4.35 6.53 11.39
N GLY A 186 3.43 7.49 11.63
CA GLY A 186 3.80 8.85 12.02
C GLY A 186 4.55 8.89 13.35
N ARG A 187 4.09 8.15 14.37
CA ARG A 187 4.78 8.04 15.67
C ARG A 187 6.16 7.44 15.52
N CYS A 188 6.29 6.29 14.87
CA CYS A 188 7.60 5.65 14.63
C CYS A 188 8.55 6.56 13.83
N SER A 189 8.02 7.37 12.90
CA SER A 189 8.84 8.33 12.15
C SER A 189 9.42 9.43 13.06
N ILE A 190 8.63 9.93 14.00
CA ILE A 190 9.10 10.91 14.99
C ILE A 190 10.09 10.28 15.97
N ASP A 191 9.81 9.07 16.47
CA ASP A 191 10.71 8.36 17.39
C ASP A 191 12.07 8.12 16.73
N MET A 192 12.08 7.67 15.46
CA MET A 192 13.30 7.51 14.66
C MET A 192 14.04 8.85 14.48
N LEU A 193 13.33 9.95 14.21
CA LEU A 193 13.93 11.27 14.04
C LEU A 193 14.54 11.76 15.36
N MET A 194 13.86 11.61 16.47
CA MET A 194 14.35 11.98 17.81
C MET A 194 15.59 11.19 18.19
N ALA A 195 15.62 9.90 17.91
CA ALA A 195 16.79 9.05 18.13
C ALA A 195 18.01 9.55 17.34
N ARG A 196 17.84 9.92 16.07
CA ARG A 196 18.91 10.47 15.24
C ARG A 196 19.44 11.82 15.76
N ILE A 197 18.53 12.73 16.17
CA ILE A 197 18.91 14.01 16.78
C ILE A 197 19.75 13.75 18.04
N SER A 198 19.27 12.88 18.93
CA SER A 198 19.97 12.54 20.19
C SER A 198 21.36 11.93 19.96
N GLN A 199 21.50 11.10 18.93
CA GLN A 199 22.75 10.44 18.55
C GLN A 199 23.66 11.35 17.72
N ARG A 200 23.21 12.58 17.36
CA ARG A 200 23.88 13.49 16.43
C ARG A 200 24.19 12.85 15.07
N ASP A 201 23.31 11.94 14.64
CA ASP A 201 23.43 11.23 13.39
C ASP A 201 22.74 12.06 12.28
N PHE A 202 23.50 12.98 11.70
CA PHE A 202 23.04 13.95 10.71
C PHE A 202 23.40 13.52 9.29
N GLY A 203 22.64 14.05 8.34
CA GLY A 203 22.87 13.90 6.92
C GLY A 203 22.43 12.56 6.35
N PHE A 204 23.06 12.24 5.22
CA PHE A 204 22.79 11.00 4.48
C PHE A 204 23.50 9.82 5.13
N SER A 205 22.80 8.69 5.20
CA SER A 205 23.38 7.47 5.77
C SER A 205 24.00 6.61 4.67
N PRO A 206 25.22 6.08 4.84
CA PRO A 206 25.76 5.07 3.94
C PRO A 206 24.98 3.75 4.01
N HIS A 207 24.24 3.53 5.11
CA HIS A 207 23.41 2.35 5.34
C HIS A 207 22.02 2.76 5.85
N PRO A 208 21.14 3.29 4.99
CA PRO A 208 19.81 3.71 5.41
C PRO A 208 19.00 2.51 5.91
N ARG A 209 18.36 2.69 7.06
CA ARG A 209 17.47 1.67 7.65
C ARG A 209 16.03 1.97 7.28
N THR A 210 15.25 0.91 7.10
CA THR A 210 13.80 0.98 6.94
C THR A 210 13.14 0.25 8.10
N GLU A 211 12.27 0.94 8.81
CA GLU A 211 11.34 0.37 9.75
C GLU A 211 9.99 0.17 9.07
N PHE A 212 9.44 -1.03 9.15
CA PHE A 212 8.16 -1.35 8.53
C PHE A 212 7.07 -1.52 9.59
N VAL A 213 5.92 -0.90 9.33
CA VAL A 213 4.70 -1.04 10.12
C VAL A 213 3.70 -1.89 9.33
N GLU A 214 3.26 -3.01 9.91
CA GLU A 214 2.28 -3.89 9.29
C GLU A 214 0.88 -3.27 9.32
N GLY A 215 0.15 -3.44 8.23
CA GLY A 215 -1.25 -3.09 8.12
C GLY A 215 -2.16 -4.10 8.82
N ARG A 216 -3.45 -3.80 8.86
CA ARG A 216 -4.48 -4.69 9.43
C ARG A 216 -5.52 -5.04 8.40
N TRP A 217 -5.96 -6.31 8.45
CA TRP A 217 -7.10 -6.75 7.66
C TRP A 217 -8.40 -6.17 8.23
N HIS A 218 -9.24 -5.65 7.33
CA HIS A 218 -10.59 -5.18 7.64
C HIS A 218 -11.61 -6.02 6.88
N GLU A 219 -12.55 -6.57 7.62
CA GLU A 219 -13.68 -7.27 7.03
C GLU A 219 -14.62 -6.28 6.33
N GLY A 220 -15.26 -6.74 5.27
CA GLY A 220 -16.25 -5.96 4.52
C GLY A 220 -17.25 -6.84 3.82
N ARG A 221 -18.24 -6.18 3.19
CA ARG A 221 -19.36 -6.87 2.52
C ARG A 221 -19.11 -7.12 1.03
N THR A 222 -17.95 -6.75 0.53
CA THR A 222 -17.61 -6.81 -0.90
C THR A 222 -16.87 -8.07 -1.31
N ILE A 223 -16.58 -8.95 -0.34
CA ILE A 223 -16.00 -10.28 -0.57
C ILE A 223 -16.84 -11.36 0.12
N ARG A 224 -16.64 -12.62 -0.28
CA ARG A 224 -17.30 -13.78 0.35
C ARG A 224 -16.95 -13.83 1.84
N PRO A 225 -17.89 -14.24 2.71
CA PRO A 225 -17.58 -14.44 4.13
C PRO A 225 -16.52 -15.54 4.30
N ALA A 226 -15.68 -15.42 5.31
CA ALA A 226 -14.75 -16.49 5.68
C ALA A 226 -15.52 -17.75 6.10
N SER A 227 -15.05 -18.91 5.70
CA SER A 227 -15.60 -20.18 6.18
C SER A 227 -15.38 -20.32 7.69
N ARG A 228 -16.22 -21.14 8.38
CA ARG A 228 -16.05 -21.40 9.82
C ARG A 228 -14.63 -21.87 10.17
N LEU A 229 -14.07 -22.79 9.40
CA LEU A 229 -12.72 -23.32 9.57
C LEU A 229 -11.62 -22.26 9.40
N SER A 230 -11.84 -21.29 8.50
CA SER A 230 -10.90 -20.19 8.28
C SER A 230 -10.90 -19.18 9.44
N ARG A 231 -12.05 -18.97 10.10
CA ARG A 231 -12.17 -18.09 11.28
C ARG A 231 -11.46 -18.68 12.49
N GLU A 232 -11.58 -19.98 12.71
CA GLU A 232 -10.91 -20.69 13.82
C GLU A 232 -9.37 -20.65 13.68
N ARG A 233 -8.84 -20.85 12.47
CA ARG A 233 -7.40 -20.74 12.20
C ARG A 233 -6.86 -19.31 12.36
N ALA A 234 -7.63 -18.29 11.95
CA ALA A 234 -7.25 -16.88 12.12
C ALA A 234 -7.25 -16.49 13.61
N SER A 235 -8.22 -16.97 14.40
CA SER A 235 -8.30 -16.72 15.83
C SER A 235 -7.11 -17.36 16.58
N GLN A 236 -6.69 -18.56 16.20
CA GLN A 236 -5.55 -19.26 16.81
C GLN A 236 -4.20 -18.58 16.51
N ARG A 237 -4.02 -17.98 15.33
CA ARG A 237 -2.81 -17.20 14.99
C ARG A 237 -2.71 -15.89 15.78
N ASN A 238 -3.83 -15.25 16.08
CA ASN A 238 -3.85 -14.03 16.90
C ASN A 238 -3.73 -14.29 18.41
N ALA A 239 -3.95 -15.52 18.86
CA ALA A 239 -3.86 -15.90 20.26
C ALA A 239 -2.45 -16.34 20.72
N HIS A 240 -1.53 -16.54 19.80
CA HIS A 240 -0.13 -16.86 20.10
C HIS A 240 0.77 -15.87 19.35
N PRO A 241 1.18 -14.75 19.97
CA PRO A 241 2.32 -13.99 19.46
C PRO A 241 3.55 -14.90 19.53
N PRO A 242 4.42 -14.93 18.52
CA PRO A 242 5.67 -15.67 18.60
C PRO A 242 6.49 -15.15 19.79
N ALA A 243 7.02 -16.10 20.56
CA ALA A 243 7.91 -15.85 21.68
C ALA A 243 9.24 -15.21 21.20
#